data_369ac434067e8cd54ac537d06d50b0ca
#
_entry.id   369ac434067e8cd54ac537d06d50b0ca
#
_cell.length_a   1.000
_cell.length_b   1.000
_cell.length_c   1.000
_cell.angle_alpha   90.00
_cell.angle_beta   90.00
_cell.angle_gamma   90.00
#
_symmetry.space_group_name_H-M   'P 1'
#
loop_
_entity.id
_entity.type
_entity.pdbx_description
1 polymer ?
#
loop_
_entity_poly.entity_id
_entity_poly.type
_entity_poly.pdbx_seq_one_letter_code
_entity_poly.pdbx_strand_id
1 'polypeptide(L)'
;MWVEENESMALPQALENYRKQYRKIKLFQDISSVLHWDSEVMMPEEGREYRSTQIAAVAELTHEWMTDPSFLELIQSAKLTTKELPESERSLWNRELEILMEEKEKADKLPSEFVAEFAKLTNLAHAEWAEAKKEKNFKLFSDRLEELVHLSKKQADYFGYTTEPYDALLDTYEKGAKADQIQILFSDLKKSLIPIVAKAPKFESPFKKPIPIANQTKFCNRLPSILGLTTKESRLDISNHPFSTSLGKGDKRITTRYSESDPLSSIFGVLHETGHSLYESGLSKMPNWPNPLTEYLSLGIHESQSRLWENQVGRSLPFWEFMYPILLNDFELSESELPFQELYKYINSTEKSKIRVEADQVTYNLHIILRFEIERDLINGKTKVKDLPEIWNTKMKESFGMTIENDAEGVLQDIHWSMGAFGYFPTYTLGNIFSAQFFKKFTEEYPDSHNKFASKGDFSDLLSWLRKNIHSKGKILTIENLVSEATGEPANAKYLISYLEEKVKEVSISK
;
A
#
# COMPACT_ATOMS: atom_id res chain seq x y z
N MET A 1 6.69 -3.80 27.08
CA MET A 1 6.86 -3.13 28.38
C MET A 1 7.98 -2.14 28.18
N TRP A 2 7.65 -0.90 27.74
CA TRP A 2 8.60 0.19 27.55
C TRP A 2 8.82 0.84 28.89
N VAL A 3 10.10 0.99 29.26
CA VAL A 3 10.54 1.56 30.53
C VAL A 3 10.03 2.99 30.61
N GLU A 4 9.30 3.30 31.70
CA GLU A 4 9.06 4.67 32.17
C GLU A 4 10.39 5.43 32.23
N GLU A 5 10.33 6.74 32.03
CA GLU A 5 11.46 7.68 32.12
C GLU A 5 12.35 7.39 33.33
N ASN A 6 13.31 6.48 33.15
CA ASN A 6 14.47 6.42 34.01
C ASN A 6 15.50 7.40 33.45
N GLU A 7 16.16 8.13 34.32
CA GLU A 7 17.27 9.03 34.05
C GLU A 7 18.11 8.52 32.90
N SER A 8 17.97 9.13 31.71
CA SER A 8 18.64 8.66 30.51
C SER A 8 20.13 8.82 30.74
N MET A 9 20.85 7.71 30.92
CA MET A 9 22.29 7.74 30.72
C MET A 9 22.53 8.39 29.34
N ALA A 10 23.40 9.37 29.28
CA ALA A 10 23.76 10.04 28.03
C ALA A 10 24.18 8.97 27.02
N LEU A 11 23.55 8.97 25.83
CA LEU A 11 23.92 8.05 24.77
C LEU A 11 25.43 8.20 24.47
N PRO A 12 26.14 7.10 24.23
CA PRO A 12 27.50 7.15 23.75
C PRO A 12 27.63 8.08 22.52
N GLN A 13 28.65 8.90 22.47
CA GLN A 13 28.83 9.94 21.44
C GLN A 13 28.74 9.41 20.00
N ALA A 14 29.22 8.18 19.77
CA ALA A 14 29.13 7.55 18.44
C ALA A 14 27.68 7.31 18.00
N LEU A 15 26.81 6.87 18.91
CA LEU A 15 25.39 6.64 18.64
C LEU A 15 24.65 7.97 18.45
N GLU A 16 25.01 9.03 19.21
CA GLU A 16 24.44 10.36 19.01
C GLU A 16 24.83 10.94 17.65
N ASN A 17 26.10 10.87 17.27
CA ASN A 17 26.59 11.38 15.99
C ASN A 17 25.90 10.70 14.81
N TYR A 18 25.79 9.38 14.86
CA TYR A 18 25.04 8.60 13.89
C TYR A 18 23.58 9.05 13.77
N ARG A 19 22.83 9.09 14.89
CA ARG A 19 21.42 9.54 14.90
C ARG A 19 21.24 10.95 14.42
N LYS A 20 22.16 11.86 14.75
CA LYS A 20 22.12 13.24 14.27
C LYS A 20 22.19 13.31 12.74
N GLN A 21 23.08 12.53 12.12
CA GLN A 21 23.21 12.49 10.66
C GLN A 21 21.98 11.84 10.02
N TYR A 22 21.52 10.70 10.54
CA TYR A 22 20.31 10.05 10.04
C TYR A 22 19.08 10.97 10.11
N ARG A 23 18.86 11.65 11.24
CA ARG A 23 17.76 12.60 11.39
C ARG A 23 17.84 13.77 10.41
N LYS A 24 19.03 14.25 10.10
CA LYS A 24 19.24 15.28 9.08
C LYS A 24 18.76 14.78 7.71
N ILE A 25 19.17 13.59 7.31
CA ILE A 25 18.76 12.97 6.04
C ILE A 25 17.23 12.84 6.01
N LYS A 26 16.64 12.27 7.06
CA LYS A 26 15.19 12.07 7.16
C LYS A 26 14.40 13.37 7.05
N LEU A 27 14.85 14.45 7.69
CA LEU A 27 14.23 15.77 7.59
C LEU A 27 14.16 16.28 6.14
N PHE A 28 15.21 16.04 5.35
CA PHE A 28 15.21 16.46 3.93
C PHE A 28 14.33 15.53 3.06
N GLN A 29 14.22 14.26 3.40
CA GLN A 29 13.22 13.36 2.77
C GLN A 29 11.80 13.82 3.07
N ASP A 30 11.52 14.26 4.31
CA ASP A 30 10.22 14.81 4.69
C ASP A 30 9.94 16.14 3.94
N ILE A 31 10.95 17.01 3.74
CA ILE A 31 10.83 18.21 2.89
C ILE A 31 10.50 17.82 1.43
N SER A 32 11.14 16.78 0.89
CA SER A 32 10.80 16.26 -0.44
C SER A 32 9.34 15.82 -0.52
N SER A 33 8.83 15.13 0.52
CA SER A 33 7.42 14.73 0.61
C SER A 33 6.47 15.94 0.61
N VAL A 34 6.85 17.06 1.26
CA VAL A 34 6.07 18.32 1.20
C VAL A 34 6.03 18.87 -0.23
N LEU A 35 7.17 18.89 -0.92
CA LEU A 35 7.25 19.36 -2.31
C LEU A 35 6.42 18.51 -3.26
N HIS A 36 6.45 17.18 -3.09
CA HIS A 36 5.62 16.25 -3.85
C HIS A 36 4.13 16.46 -3.56
N TRP A 37 3.73 16.54 -2.30
CA TRP A 37 2.34 16.79 -1.95
C TRP A 37 1.83 18.10 -2.54
N ASP A 38 2.61 19.18 -2.43
CA ASP A 38 2.24 20.48 -2.99
C ASP A 38 2.12 20.44 -4.52
N SER A 39 2.97 19.66 -5.20
CA SER A 39 2.91 19.45 -6.66
C SER A 39 1.57 18.86 -7.12
N GLU A 40 1.02 17.94 -6.33
CA GLU A 40 -0.21 17.22 -6.66
C GLU A 40 -1.49 17.97 -6.24
N VAL A 41 -1.39 18.89 -5.26
CA VAL A 41 -2.57 19.44 -4.57
C VAL A 41 -2.72 20.94 -4.74
N MET A 42 -1.64 21.72 -4.65
CA MET A 42 -1.69 23.17 -4.51
C MET A 42 -0.95 23.94 -5.59
N MET A 43 0.05 23.35 -6.21
CA MET A 43 0.95 24.04 -7.10
C MET A 43 0.25 24.53 -8.36
N PRO A 44 0.41 25.81 -8.76
CA PRO A 44 -0.02 26.31 -10.08
C PRO A 44 0.67 25.55 -11.22
N GLU A 45 -0.04 25.34 -12.32
CA GLU A 45 0.46 24.55 -13.45
C GLU A 45 1.80 25.03 -14.01
N GLU A 46 2.01 26.35 -14.12
CA GLU A 46 3.24 26.95 -14.61
C GLU A 46 4.44 26.71 -13.67
N GLY A 47 4.21 26.32 -12.42
CA GLY A 47 5.27 25.99 -11.44
C GLY A 47 5.93 24.62 -11.66
N ARG A 48 5.38 23.76 -12.52
CA ARG A 48 5.73 22.33 -12.64
C ARG A 48 7.21 22.09 -12.94
N GLU A 49 7.77 22.80 -13.92
CA GLU A 49 9.16 22.63 -14.33
C GLU A 49 10.13 23.01 -13.21
N TYR A 50 9.90 24.16 -12.58
CA TYR A 50 10.75 24.63 -11.50
C TYR A 50 10.65 23.75 -10.24
N ARG A 51 9.45 23.25 -9.91
CA ARG A 51 9.21 22.32 -8.81
C ARG A 51 9.94 20.99 -9.03
N SER A 52 9.97 20.46 -10.25
CA SER A 52 10.73 19.24 -10.54
C SER A 52 12.23 19.42 -10.29
N THR A 53 12.78 20.62 -10.60
CA THR A 53 14.16 20.98 -10.29
C THR A 53 14.42 21.04 -8.78
N GLN A 54 13.48 21.60 -8.00
CA GLN A 54 13.60 21.65 -6.52
C GLN A 54 13.58 20.24 -5.92
N ILE A 55 12.68 19.37 -6.37
CA ILE A 55 12.59 17.96 -5.93
C ILE A 55 13.88 17.22 -6.26
N ALA A 56 14.39 17.38 -7.47
CA ALA A 56 15.65 16.76 -7.91
C ALA A 56 16.84 17.21 -7.04
N ALA A 57 16.96 18.52 -6.74
CA ALA A 57 18.02 19.04 -5.89
C ALA A 57 17.98 18.48 -4.47
N VAL A 58 16.78 18.34 -3.85
CA VAL A 58 16.64 17.73 -2.52
C VAL A 58 16.98 16.22 -2.57
N ALA A 59 16.58 15.52 -3.62
CA ALA A 59 16.88 14.10 -3.81
C ALA A 59 18.40 13.88 -3.98
N GLU A 60 19.07 14.71 -4.80
CA GLU A 60 20.53 14.68 -4.99
C GLU A 60 21.26 14.87 -3.67
N LEU A 61 20.92 15.92 -2.91
CA LEU A 61 21.54 16.23 -1.62
C LEU A 61 21.35 15.09 -0.59
N THR A 62 20.15 14.52 -0.52
CA THR A 62 19.91 13.40 0.40
C THR A 62 20.66 12.14 -0.02
N HIS A 63 20.77 11.89 -1.32
CA HIS A 63 21.56 10.80 -1.88
C HIS A 63 23.06 10.97 -1.54
N GLU A 64 23.63 12.15 -1.77
CA GLU A 64 25.00 12.46 -1.41
C GLU A 64 25.28 12.14 0.07
N TRP A 65 24.41 12.58 1.00
CA TRP A 65 24.60 12.32 2.42
C TRP A 65 24.47 10.83 2.80
N MET A 66 23.59 10.08 2.12
CA MET A 66 23.43 8.64 2.35
C MET A 66 24.63 7.83 1.84
N THR A 67 25.24 8.30 0.76
CA THR A 67 26.39 7.63 0.13
C THR A 67 27.75 8.11 0.60
N ASP A 68 27.79 9.20 1.39
CA ASP A 68 29.02 9.76 1.93
C ASP A 68 29.79 8.71 2.75
N PRO A 69 31.09 8.49 2.47
CA PRO A 69 31.93 7.58 3.24
C PRO A 69 31.95 7.89 4.75
N SER A 70 31.87 9.17 5.14
CA SER A 70 31.81 9.56 6.55
C SER A 70 30.56 9.05 7.28
N PHE A 71 29.43 8.91 6.57
CA PHE A 71 28.22 8.33 7.16
C PHE A 71 28.41 6.83 7.43
N LEU A 72 29.09 6.11 6.53
CA LEU A 72 29.44 4.71 6.77
C LEU A 72 30.37 4.56 8.00
N GLU A 73 31.36 5.45 8.15
CA GLU A 73 32.23 5.47 9.33
C GLU A 73 31.43 5.69 10.63
N LEU A 74 30.43 6.59 10.60
CA LEU A 74 29.52 6.79 11.74
C LEU A 74 28.73 5.53 12.09
N ILE A 75 28.18 4.83 11.08
CA ILE A 75 27.45 3.58 11.27
C ILE A 75 28.37 2.48 11.87
N GLN A 76 29.60 2.35 11.36
CA GLN A 76 30.57 1.38 11.86
C GLN A 76 31.02 1.69 13.29
N SER A 77 31.29 2.95 13.61
CA SER A 77 31.61 3.40 14.95
C SER A 77 30.46 3.16 15.93
N ALA A 78 29.24 3.47 15.52
CA ALA A 78 28.03 3.17 16.29
C ALA A 78 27.91 1.65 16.57
N LYS A 79 28.12 0.79 15.55
CA LYS A 79 28.07 -0.67 15.70
C LYS A 79 29.10 -1.22 16.68
N LEU A 80 30.30 -0.67 16.73
CA LEU A 80 31.30 -1.07 17.71
C LEU A 80 30.87 -0.70 19.13
N THR A 81 30.28 0.48 19.30
CA THR A 81 29.84 1.01 20.59
C THR A 81 28.63 0.23 21.14
N THR A 82 27.79 -0.39 20.30
CA THR A 82 26.65 -1.20 20.80
C THR A 82 27.09 -2.33 21.72
N LYS A 83 28.33 -2.82 21.61
CA LYS A 83 28.87 -3.89 22.46
C LYS A 83 28.95 -3.51 23.94
N GLU A 84 29.01 -2.21 24.23
CA GLU A 84 29.09 -1.64 25.59
C GLU A 84 27.71 -1.45 26.22
N LEU A 85 26.63 -1.58 25.43
CA LEU A 85 25.25 -1.38 25.89
C LEU A 85 24.70 -2.63 26.59
N PRO A 86 23.72 -2.46 27.50
CA PRO A 86 22.93 -3.55 28.05
C PRO A 86 22.28 -4.40 26.92
N GLU A 87 22.13 -5.70 27.12
CA GLU A 87 21.61 -6.64 26.12
C GLU A 87 20.22 -6.22 25.58
N SER A 88 19.37 -5.69 26.46
CA SER A 88 18.02 -5.21 26.10
C SER A 88 18.02 -4.05 25.11
N GLU A 89 19.03 -3.19 25.13
CA GLU A 89 19.19 -2.08 24.20
C GLU A 89 20.00 -2.48 22.97
N ARG A 90 21.03 -3.32 23.18
CA ARG A 90 21.94 -3.78 22.14
C ARG A 90 21.22 -4.41 20.96
N SER A 91 20.21 -5.25 21.20
CA SER A 91 19.45 -5.92 20.14
C SER A 91 18.72 -4.93 19.23
N LEU A 92 18.10 -3.90 19.79
CA LEU A 92 17.40 -2.86 18.99
C LEU A 92 18.40 -2.01 18.20
N TRP A 93 19.50 -1.59 18.82
CA TRP A 93 20.54 -0.84 18.12
C TRP A 93 21.19 -1.63 16.99
N ASN A 94 21.49 -2.90 17.24
CA ASN A 94 22.03 -3.77 16.20
C ASN A 94 21.07 -3.91 15.04
N ARG A 95 19.76 -4.07 15.30
CA ARG A 95 18.75 -4.13 14.25
C ARG A 95 18.63 -2.81 13.47
N GLU A 96 18.67 -1.66 14.17
CA GLU A 96 18.65 -0.32 13.56
C GLU A 96 19.82 -0.15 12.57
N LEU A 97 21.03 -0.48 13.00
CA LEU A 97 22.24 -0.36 12.19
C LEU A 97 22.30 -1.40 11.06
N GLU A 98 21.79 -2.62 11.30
CA GLU A 98 21.69 -3.68 10.30
C GLU A 98 20.84 -3.25 9.10
N ILE A 99 19.66 -2.66 9.34
CA ILE A 99 18.77 -2.18 8.29
C ILE A 99 19.50 -1.19 7.38
N LEU A 100 20.21 -0.21 7.95
CA LEU A 100 20.95 0.76 7.14
C LEU A 100 22.11 0.15 6.37
N MET A 101 22.82 -0.80 7.00
CA MET A 101 23.90 -1.51 6.30
C MET A 101 23.36 -2.29 5.10
N GLU A 102 22.25 -2.98 5.27
CA GLU A 102 21.59 -3.71 4.18
C GLU A 102 21.12 -2.80 3.05
N GLU A 103 20.50 -1.65 3.39
CA GLU A 103 20.06 -0.65 2.42
C GLU A 103 21.25 -0.07 1.64
N LYS A 104 22.34 0.24 2.34
CA LYS A 104 23.58 0.70 1.71
C LYS A 104 24.21 -0.36 0.81
N GLU A 105 24.35 -1.60 1.31
CA GLU A 105 24.89 -2.70 0.52
C GLU A 105 24.08 -2.95 -0.76
N LYS A 106 22.76 -2.81 -0.69
CA LYS A 106 21.88 -2.92 -1.85
C LYS A 106 22.10 -1.76 -2.85
N ALA A 107 22.26 -0.55 -2.34
CA ALA A 107 22.56 0.62 -3.17
C ALA A 107 23.94 0.51 -3.84
N ASP A 108 24.97 0.11 -3.11
CA ASP A 108 26.34 -0.03 -3.60
C ASP A 108 26.49 -1.13 -4.68
N LYS A 109 25.55 -2.08 -4.77
CA LYS A 109 25.55 -3.11 -5.82
C LYS A 109 25.19 -2.57 -7.20
N LEU A 110 24.53 -1.41 -7.28
CA LEU A 110 24.11 -0.83 -8.55
C LEU A 110 25.17 0.17 -9.07
N PRO A 111 25.78 -0.08 -10.23
CA PRO A 111 26.67 0.91 -10.84
C PRO A 111 25.93 2.22 -11.16
N SER A 112 26.60 3.36 -11.00
CA SER A 112 26.00 4.69 -11.26
C SER A 112 25.48 4.83 -12.68
N GLU A 113 26.20 4.25 -13.67
CA GLU A 113 25.78 4.24 -15.06
C GLU A 113 24.47 3.45 -15.25
N PHE A 114 24.31 2.34 -14.53
CA PHE A 114 23.09 1.55 -14.57
C PHE A 114 21.91 2.34 -13.99
N VAL A 115 22.10 3.03 -12.86
CA VAL A 115 21.05 3.86 -12.23
C VAL A 115 20.61 4.98 -13.19
N ALA A 116 21.56 5.65 -13.83
CA ALA A 116 21.26 6.70 -14.80
C ALA A 116 20.56 6.16 -16.06
N GLU A 117 20.99 5.00 -16.58
CA GLU A 117 20.36 4.31 -17.71
C GLU A 117 18.92 3.92 -17.39
N PHE A 118 18.69 3.31 -16.21
CA PHE A 118 17.37 2.87 -15.77
C PHE A 118 16.41 4.07 -15.60
N ALA A 119 16.86 5.15 -14.96
CA ALA A 119 16.07 6.37 -14.78
C ALA A 119 15.69 7.02 -16.12
N LYS A 120 16.63 7.10 -17.07
CA LYS A 120 16.37 7.60 -18.43
C LYS A 120 15.33 6.72 -19.15
N LEU A 121 15.52 5.40 -19.07
CA LEU A 121 14.64 4.45 -19.76
C LEU A 121 13.21 4.50 -19.22
N THR A 122 13.00 4.55 -17.88
CA THR A 122 11.67 4.64 -17.27
C THR A 122 10.94 5.92 -17.65
N ASN A 123 11.63 7.06 -17.74
CA ASN A 123 11.03 8.32 -18.21
C ASN A 123 10.52 8.22 -19.65
N LEU A 124 11.32 7.64 -20.57
CA LEU A 124 10.90 7.42 -21.95
C LEU A 124 9.75 6.41 -22.02
N ALA A 125 9.86 5.32 -21.30
CA ALA A 125 8.88 4.25 -21.25
C ALA A 125 7.50 4.73 -20.75
N HIS A 126 7.47 5.65 -19.79
CA HIS A 126 6.23 6.23 -19.27
C HIS A 126 5.49 7.02 -20.37
N ALA A 127 6.20 7.85 -21.13
CA ALA A 127 5.61 8.61 -22.24
C ALA A 127 5.08 7.70 -23.36
N GLU A 128 5.89 6.70 -23.76
CA GLU A 128 5.52 5.74 -24.80
C GLU A 128 4.35 4.84 -24.37
N TRP A 129 4.30 4.41 -23.08
CA TRP A 129 3.17 3.69 -22.52
C TRP A 129 1.88 4.52 -22.56
N ALA A 130 1.95 5.80 -22.19
CA ALA A 130 0.78 6.68 -22.19
C ALA A 130 0.20 6.84 -23.60
N GLU A 131 1.06 7.00 -24.62
CA GLU A 131 0.64 7.07 -26.02
C GLU A 131 0.10 5.73 -26.52
N ALA A 132 0.79 4.59 -26.22
CA ALA A 132 0.33 3.26 -26.58
C ALA A 132 -1.06 2.95 -25.99
N LYS A 133 -1.30 3.35 -24.73
CA LYS A 133 -2.60 3.20 -24.06
C LYS A 133 -3.69 4.02 -24.72
N LYS A 134 -3.39 5.29 -25.06
CA LYS A 134 -4.30 6.17 -25.77
C LYS A 134 -4.69 5.63 -27.14
N GLU A 135 -3.70 5.15 -27.90
CA GLU A 135 -3.87 4.53 -29.22
C GLU A 135 -4.37 3.08 -29.15
N LYS A 136 -4.52 2.50 -27.95
CA LYS A 136 -4.93 1.10 -27.71
C LYS A 136 -4.07 0.08 -28.47
N ASN A 137 -2.77 0.34 -28.56
CA ASN A 137 -1.83 -0.40 -29.39
C ASN A 137 -0.55 -0.75 -28.60
N PHE A 138 -0.45 -1.95 -28.10
CA PHE A 138 0.69 -2.45 -27.33
C PHE A 138 2.01 -2.41 -28.10
N LYS A 139 1.96 -2.55 -29.42
CA LYS A 139 3.17 -2.57 -30.26
C LYS A 139 4.00 -1.29 -30.15
N LEU A 140 3.35 -0.15 -29.85
CA LEU A 140 4.05 1.14 -29.67
C LEU A 140 4.92 1.17 -28.39
N PHE A 141 4.67 0.28 -27.45
CA PHE A 141 5.39 0.19 -26.17
C PHE A 141 6.24 -1.08 -26.05
N SER A 142 6.02 -2.10 -26.88
CA SER A 142 6.61 -3.43 -26.72
C SER A 142 8.15 -3.42 -26.71
N ASP A 143 8.81 -2.67 -27.60
CA ASP A 143 10.26 -2.63 -27.69
C ASP A 143 10.86 -1.97 -26.45
N ARG A 144 10.24 -0.89 -25.97
CA ARG A 144 10.63 -0.20 -24.74
C ARG A 144 10.44 -1.07 -23.51
N LEU A 145 9.36 -1.83 -23.46
CA LEU A 145 9.11 -2.79 -22.38
C LEU A 145 10.15 -3.93 -22.40
N GLU A 146 10.61 -4.37 -23.58
CA GLU A 146 11.66 -5.39 -23.67
C GLU A 146 13.00 -4.88 -23.10
N GLU A 147 13.36 -3.61 -23.38
CA GLU A 147 14.52 -2.96 -22.77
C GLU A 147 14.38 -2.86 -21.24
N LEU A 148 13.20 -2.47 -20.71
CA LEU A 148 12.93 -2.42 -19.27
C LEU A 148 13.04 -3.80 -18.62
N VAL A 149 12.49 -4.84 -19.24
CA VAL A 149 12.61 -6.22 -18.76
C VAL A 149 14.07 -6.66 -18.72
N HIS A 150 14.84 -6.32 -19.74
CA HIS A 150 16.29 -6.61 -19.79
C HIS A 150 17.02 -5.92 -18.62
N LEU A 151 16.79 -4.61 -18.40
CA LEU A 151 17.42 -3.89 -17.29
C LEU A 151 16.93 -4.40 -15.93
N SER A 152 15.66 -4.78 -15.79
CA SER A 152 15.15 -5.34 -14.54
C SER A 152 15.78 -6.70 -14.20
N LYS A 153 16.05 -7.55 -15.21
CA LYS A 153 16.83 -8.78 -15.02
C LYS A 153 18.27 -8.47 -14.58
N LYS A 154 18.92 -7.51 -15.23
CA LYS A 154 20.26 -7.04 -14.86
C LYS A 154 20.28 -6.45 -13.44
N GLN A 155 19.23 -5.73 -13.04
CA GLN A 155 19.06 -5.26 -11.66
C GLN A 155 18.97 -6.42 -10.66
N ALA A 156 18.19 -7.45 -10.98
CA ALA A 156 18.11 -8.66 -10.18
C ALA A 156 19.47 -9.37 -10.05
N ASP A 157 20.25 -9.42 -11.12
CA ASP A 157 21.61 -10.00 -11.11
C ASP A 157 22.56 -9.19 -10.20
N TYR A 158 22.49 -7.86 -10.22
CA TYR A 158 23.26 -7.01 -9.30
C TYR A 158 22.88 -7.23 -7.85
N PHE A 159 21.59 -7.31 -7.53
CA PHE A 159 21.11 -7.56 -6.17
C PHE A 159 21.51 -8.95 -5.69
N GLY A 160 21.52 -9.93 -6.60
CA GLY A 160 21.75 -11.33 -6.33
C GLY A 160 20.47 -12.03 -5.83
N TYR A 161 20.37 -13.30 -6.15
CA TYR A 161 19.24 -14.16 -5.75
C TYR A 161 19.72 -15.61 -5.57
N THR A 162 18.97 -16.38 -4.78
CA THR A 162 19.29 -17.79 -4.54
C THR A 162 18.49 -18.74 -5.39
N THR A 163 17.23 -18.43 -5.68
CA THR A 163 16.29 -19.31 -6.38
C THR A 163 16.00 -18.80 -7.79
N GLU A 164 15.46 -17.60 -7.92
CA GLU A 164 15.09 -17.02 -9.22
C GLU A 164 15.22 -15.49 -9.22
N PRO A 165 15.50 -14.86 -10.40
CA PRO A 165 15.72 -13.42 -10.48
C PRO A 165 14.52 -12.59 -9.99
N TYR A 166 13.29 -13.08 -10.10
CA TYR A 166 12.11 -12.37 -9.63
C TYR A 166 12.11 -12.16 -8.10
N ASP A 167 12.73 -13.07 -7.32
CA ASP A 167 12.89 -12.92 -5.86
C ASP A 167 13.65 -11.64 -5.49
N ALA A 168 14.67 -11.26 -6.26
CA ALA A 168 15.46 -10.05 -5.99
C ALA A 168 14.67 -8.77 -6.23
N LEU A 169 13.72 -8.79 -7.16
CA LEU A 169 12.81 -7.66 -7.43
C LEU A 169 11.70 -7.57 -6.37
N LEU A 170 11.12 -8.70 -5.98
CA LEU A 170 10.16 -8.78 -4.86
C LEU A 170 10.73 -8.20 -3.57
N ASP A 171 11.99 -8.54 -3.23
CA ASP A 171 12.68 -8.08 -2.03
C ASP A 171 12.78 -6.55 -1.92
N THR A 172 12.59 -5.85 -3.02
CA THR A 172 12.57 -4.38 -3.03
C THR A 172 11.30 -3.83 -2.36
N TYR A 173 10.19 -4.55 -2.43
CA TYR A 173 8.88 -4.14 -1.94
C TYR A 173 8.44 -4.92 -0.70
N GLU A 174 8.78 -6.22 -0.67
CA GLU A 174 8.46 -7.18 0.39
C GLU A 174 9.73 -7.90 0.81
N LYS A 175 10.48 -7.32 1.73
CA LYS A 175 11.79 -7.84 2.15
C LYS A 175 11.70 -9.30 2.61
N GLY A 176 12.54 -10.14 2.04
CA GLY A 176 12.61 -11.57 2.33
C GLY A 176 11.55 -12.43 1.62
N ALA A 177 10.61 -11.83 0.88
CA ALA A 177 9.58 -12.57 0.15
C ALA A 177 10.18 -13.47 -0.94
N LYS A 178 9.56 -14.64 -1.15
CA LYS A 178 9.93 -15.62 -2.16
C LYS A 178 8.77 -15.91 -3.10
N ALA A 179 9.06 -15.90 -4.40
CA ALA A 179 8.04 -16.08 -5.42
C ALA A 179 7.31 -17.42 -5.31
N ASP A 180 7.99 -18.50 -4.91
CA ASP A 180 7.35 -19.81 -4.71
C ASP A 180 6.37 -19.79 -3.54
N GLN A 181 6.69 -19.13 -2.42
CA GLN A 181 5.78 -19.00 -1.27
C GLN A 181 4.55 -18.18 -1.64
N ILE A 182 4.74 -17.06 -2.36
CA ILE A 182 3.65 -16.24 -2.89
C ILE A 182 2.80 -17.05 -3.87
N GLN A 183 3.44 -17.86 -4.74
CA GLN A 183 2.72 -18.72 -5.69
C GLN A 183 1.79 -19.70 -4.99
N ILE A 184 2.22 -20.31 -3.87
CA ILE A 184 1.38 -21.21 -3.09
C ILE A 184 0.15 -20.47 -2.55
N LEU A 185 0.37 -19.35 -1.85
CA LEU A 185 -0.71 -18.51 -1.31
C LEU A 185 -1.69 -18.06 -2.40
N PHE A 186 -1.16 -17.61 -3.53
CA PHE A 186 -1.97 -17.08 -4.63
C PHE A 186 -2.71 -18.19 -5.40
N SER A 187 -2.13 -19.38 -5.50
CA SER A 187 -2.80 -20.53 -6.13
C SER A 187 -4.00 -20.99 -5.31
N ASP A 188 -3.86 -21.06 -3.98
CA ASP A 188 -4.95 -21.41 -3.08
C ASP A 188 -6.07 -20.36 -3.13
N LEU A 189 -5.67 -19.08 -3.10
CA LEU A 189 -6.60 -17.97 -3.21
C LEU A 189 -7.35 -17.98 -4.56
N LYS A 190 -6.63 -18.09 -5.69
CA LYS A 190 -7.23 -18.15 -7.03
C LYS A 190 -8.25 -19.30 -7.17
N LYS A 191 -7.87 -20.49 -6.70
CA LYS A 191 -8.75 -21.66 -6.73
C LYS A 191 -10.06 -21.44 -5.97
N SER A 192 -9.99 -20.74 -4.84
CA SER A 192 -11.16 -20.43 -4.03
C SER A 192 -11.97 -19.26 -4.57
N LEU A 193 -11.32 -18.23 -5.12
CA LEU A 193 -11.99 -17.01 -5.60
C LEU A 193 -12.81 -17.24 -6.86
N ILE A 194 -12.35 -18.03 -7.81
CA ILE A 194 -13.08 -18.28 -9.07
C ILE A 194 -14.52 -18.74 -8.81
N PRO A 195 -14.80 -19.75 -7.96
CA PRO A 195 -16.18 -20.15 -7.65
C PRO A 195 -16.94 -19.12 -6.80
N ILE A 196 -16.27 -18.31 -5.98
CA ILE A 196 -16.90 -17.22 -5.22
C ILE A 196 -17.40 -16.15 -6.19
N VAL A 197 -16.52 -15.67 -7.09
CA VAL A 197 -16.86 -14.68 -8.14
C VAL A 197 -18.01 -15.15 -9.04
N ALA A 198 -18.05 -16.46 -9.34
CA ALA A 198 -19.13 -17.01 -10.17
C ALA A 198 -20.51 -16.96 -9.50
N LYS A 199 -20.56 -16.94 -8.16
CA LYS A 199 -21.80 -16.94 -7.36
C LYS A 199 -22.14 -15.57 -6.77
N ALA A 200 -21.18 -14.66 -6.74
CA ALA A 200 -21.35 -13.36 -6.10
C ALA A 200 -22.38 -12.51 -6.87
N PRO A 201 -23.30 -11.83 -6.14
CA PRO A 201 -24.35 -11.05 -6.77
C PRO A 201 -23.83 -9.68 -7.21
N LYS A 202 -24.37 -9.21 -8.34
CA LYS A 202 -24.26 -7.81 -8.78
C LYS A 202 -25.53 -7.08 -8.38
N PHE A 203 -25.37 -5.85 -7.87
CA PHE A 203 -26.48 -4.95 -7.53
C PHE A 203 -26.31 -3.63 -8.29
N GLU A 204 -27.42 -3.05 -8.72
CA GLU A 204 -27.42 -1.74 -9.37
C GLU A 204 -27.26 -0.62 -8.33
N SER A 205 -26.70 0.52 -8.79
CA SER A 205 -26.54 1.69 -7.94
C SER A 205 -27.88 2.17 -7.38
N PRO A 206 -28.00 2.35 -6.06
CA PRO A 206 -29.20 2.90 -5.44
C PRO A 206 -29.30 4.44 -5.62
N PHE A 207 -28.21 5.10 -6.01
CA PHE A 207 -28.20 6.55 -6.23
C PHE A 207 -28.94 6.88 -7.52
N LYS A 208 -30.14 7.44 -7.39
CA LYS A 208 -31.00 7.82 -8.54
C LYS A 208 -30.66 9.18 -9.14
N LYS A 209 -29.88 9.97 -8.41
CA LYS A 209 -29.46 11.33 -8.81
C LYS A 209 -27.98 11.51 -8.47
N PRO A 210 -27.25 12.37 -9.21
CA PRO A 210 -25.90 12.77 -8.82
C PRO A 210 -25.89 13.35 -7.41
N ILE A 211 -24.85 13.05 -6.64
CA ILE A 211 -24.64 13.60 -5.29
C ILE A 211 -23.65 14.76 -5.39
N PRO A 212 -24.05 15.99 -5.02
CA PRO A 212 -23.18 17.16 -5.12
C PRO A 212 -21.85 16.97 -4.39
N ILE A 213 -20.75 17.42 -4.99
CA ILE A 213 -19.40 17.30 -4.39
C ILE A 213 -19.34 17.91 -2.99
N ALA A 214 -20.05 19.01 -2.74
CA ALA A 214 -20.11 19.64 -1.42
C ALA A 214 -20.64 18.69 -0.33
N ASN A 215 -21.67 17.90 -0.67
CA ASN A 215 -22.30 16.94 0.23
C ASN A 215 -21.34 15.75 0.50
N GLN A 216 -20.69 15.24 -0.56
CA GLN A 216 -19.65 14.20 -0.42
C GLN A 216 -18.49 14.70 0.43
N THR A 217 -18.01 15.92 0.22
CA THR A 217 -16.92 16.55 0.98
C THR A 217 -17.28 16.64 2.48
N LYS A 218 -18.52 17.03 2.79
CA LYS A 218 -19.02 17.12 4.17
C LYS A 218 -18.93 15.76 4.89
N PHE A 219 -19.36 14.69 4.23
CA PHE A 219 -19.30 13.32 4.77
C PHE A 219 -17.85 12.82 4.88
N CYS A 220 -17.07 12.92 3.81
CA CYS A 220 -15.69 12.46 3.75
C CYS A 220 -14.79 13.11 4.80
N ASN A 221 -14.96 14.41 5.10
CA ASN A 221 -14.20 15.10 6.13
C ASN A 221 -14.41 14.56 7.56
N ARG A 222 -15.48 13.79 7.82
CA ARG A 222 -15.74 13.17 9.12
C ARG A 222 -14.97 11.87 9.30
N LEU A 223 -14.75 11.12 8.21
CA LEU A 223 -14.24 9.75 8.26
C LEU A 223 -12.89 9.62 8.98
N PRO A 224 -11.86 10.43 8.68
CA PRO A 224 -10.57 10.29 9.37
C PRO A 224 -10.69 10.41 10.89
N SER A 225 -11.46 11.40 11.37
CA SER A 225 -11.65 11.63 12.80
C SER A 225 -12.44 10.52 13.49
N ILE A 226 -13.46 9.96 12.83
CA ILE A 226 -14.25 8.82 13.32
C ILE A 226 -13.35 7.60 13.50
N LEU A 227 -12.42 7.35 12.57
CA LEU A 227 -11.47 6.25 12.65
C LEU A 227 -10.29 6.51 13.61
N GLY A 228 -10.18 7.70 14.18
CA GLY A 228 -9.17 8.06 15.17
C GLY A 228 -7.94 8.82 14.64
N LEU A 229 -7.99 9.30 13.39
CA LEU A 229 -7.01 10.23 12.83
C LEU A 229 -7.52 11.66 12.98
N THR A 230 -6.96 12.39 13.94
CA THR A 230 -7.49 13.71 14.33
C THR A 230 -7.15 14.81 13.33
N THR A 231 -7.99 15.85 13.25
CA THR A 231 -7.73 17.07 12.46
C THR A 231 -6.53 17.88 12.94
N LYS A 232 -5.98 17.55 14.12
CA LYS A 232 -4.74 18.16 14.61
C LYS A 232 -3.49 17.58 13.97
N GLU A 233 -3.59 16.37 13.41
CA GLU A 233 -2.47 15.65 12.79
C GLU A 233 -2.72 15.32 11.31
N SER A 234 -3.89 15.67 10.77
CA SER A 234 -4.22 15.35 9.38
C SER A 234 -5.10 16.39 8.69
N ARG A 235 -5.07 16.36 7.37
CA ARG A 235 -6.03 17.07 6.51
C ARG A 235 -6.35 16.24 5.26
N LEU A 236 -7.56 16.47 4.71
CA LEU A 236 -8.05 15.88 3.48
C LEU A 236 -8.11 16.95 2.38
N ASP A 237 -7.50 16.67 1.24
CA ASP A 237 -7.48 17.54 0.05
C ASP A 237 -7.96 16.78 -1.19
N ILE A 238 -8.01 17.47 -2.34
CA ILE A 238 -8.41 16.90 -3.63
C ILE A 238 -7.16 16.70 -4.49
N SER A 239 -7.06 15.55 -5.15
CA SER A 239 -6.04 15.27 -6.17
C SER A 239 -6.61 14.43 -7.31
N ASN A 240 -5.89 14.35 -8.43
CA ASN A 240 -6.30 13.53 -9.56
C ASN A 240 -6.30 12.03 -9.24
N HIS A 241 -5.32 11.60 -8.44
CA HIS A 241 -5.21 10.23 -7.92
C HIS A 241 -5.16 10.30 -6.41
N PRO A 242 -6.09 9.65 -5.68
CA PRO A 242 -6.04 9.56 -4.23
C PRO A 242 -4.70 9.00 -3.74
N PHE A 243 -4.16 9.60 -2.69
CA PHE A 243 -2.95 9.11 -2.02
C PHE A 243 -2.88 9.61 -0.57
N SER A 244 -2.07 8.93 0.22
CA SER A 244 -1.67 9.31 1.56
C SER A 244 -0.17 9.57 1.62
N THR A 245 0.23 10.59 2.36
CA THR A 245 1.65 10.86 2.62
C THR A 245 1.87 11.37 4.04
N SER A 246 2.99 10.96 4.64
CA SER A 246 3.47 11.46 5.92
C SER A 246 4.52 12.56 5.67
N LEU A 247 4.26 13.76 6.16
CA LEU A 247 5.22 14.88 6.07
C LEU A 247 6.05 15.02 7.34
N GLY A 248 5.98 14.03 8.24
CA GLY A 248 6.67 13.99 9.50
C GLY A 248 5.73 13.71 10.68
N LYS A 249 6.25 13.93 11.91
CA LYS A 249 5.49 13.69 13.13
C LYS A 249 4.32 14.69 13.24
N GLY A 250 3.09 14.16 13.31
CA GLY A 250 1.90 15.00 13.50
C GLY A 250 1.41 15.70 12.22
N ASP A 251 1.90 15.31 11.04
CA ASP A 251 1.40 15.84 9.76
C ASP A 251 1.17 14.69 8.75
N LYS A 252 -0.07 14.28 8.59
CA LYS A 252 -0.53 13.25 7.66
C LYS A 252 -1.47 13.88 6.65
N ARG A 253 -1.18 13.70 5.37
CA ARG A 253 -1.97 14.27 4.27
C ARG A 253 -2.67 13.15 3.52
N ILE A 254 -3.98 13.30 3.40
CA ILE A 254 -4.86 12.40 2.67
C ILE A 254 -5.42 13.17 1.49
N THR A 255 -5.53 12.53 0.34
CA THR A 255 -6.25 13.11 -0.80
C THR A 255 -7.33 12.17 -1.30
N THR A 256 -8.33 12.74 -1.95
CA THR A 256 -9.39 12.01 -2.62
C THR A 256 -9.80 12.66 -3.91
N ARG A 257 -10.61 11.95 -4.70
CA ARG A 257 -11.25 12.45 -5.90
C ARG A 257 -12.75 12.24 -5.78
N TYR A 258 -13.53 13.29 -6.09
CA TYR A 258 -14.98 13.23 -6.05
C TYR A 258 -15.58 12.99 -7.43
N SER A 259 -16.69 12.24 -7.47
CA SER A 259 -17.54 12.05 -8.65
C SER A 259 -18.98 12.15 -8.23
N GLU A 260 -19.76 13.04 -8.88
CA GLU A 260 -21.18 13.16 -8.57
C GLU A 260 -21.99 11.91 -8.94
N SER A 261 -21.53 11.14 -9.93
CA SER A 261 -22.14 9.88 -10.36
C SER A 261 -21.72 8.66 -9.55
N ASP A 262 -20.60 8.75 -8.82
CA ASP A 262 -20.06 7.65 -7.99
C ASP A 262 -19.55 8.19 -6.65
N PRO A 263 -20.46 8.50 -5.71
CA PRO A 263 -20.07 9.06 -4.41
C PRO A 263 -19.34 8.04 -3.51
N LEU A 264 -19.52 6.73 -3.73
CA LEU A 264 -18.84 5.72 -2.92
C LEU A 264 -17.34 5.65 -3.20
N SER A 265 -16.90 5.99 -4.41
CA SER A 265 -15.47 6.03 -4.77
C SER A 265 -14.68 6.96 -3.83
N SER A 266 -15.20 8.17 -3.55
CA SER A 266 -14.55 9.10 -2.62
C SER A 266 -14.56 8.59 -1.18
N ILE A 267 -15.65 7.97 -0.73
CA ILE A 267 -15.80 7.42 0.62
C ILE A 267 -14.78 6.31 0.86
N PHE A 268 -14.73 5.30 -0.02
CA PHE A 268 -13.78 4.20 0.12
C PHE A 268 -12.34 4.63 -0.08
N GLY A 269 -12.08 5.59 -0.98
CA GLY A 269 -10.77 6.22 -1.12
C GLY A 269 -10.31 6.88 0.19
N VAL A 270 -11.16 7.66 0.85
CA VAL A 270 -10.82 8.29 2.14
C VAL A 270 -10.60 7.25 3.24
N LEU A 271 -11.40 6.19 3.31
CA LEU A 271 -11.20 5.10 4.27
C LEU A 271 -9.84 4.42 4.05
N HIS A 272 -9.49 4.14 2.80
CA HIS A 272 -8.22 3.54 2.38
C HIS A 272 -7.03 4.43 2.81
N GLU A 273 -7.02 5.67 2.39
CA GLU A 273 -5.92 6.61 2.68
C GLU A 273 -5.81 6.94 4.17
N THR A 274 -6.95 6.94 4.89
CA THR A 274 -6.94 7.05 6.36
C THR A 274 -6.24 5.86 7.01
N GLY A 275 -6.45 4.67 6.50
CA GLY A 275 -5.77 3.45 6.99
C GLY A 275 -4.25 3.56 6.90
N HIS A 276 -3.73 4.00 5.76
CA HIS A 276 -2.31 4.31 5.57
C HIS A 276 -1.81 5.36 6.57
N SER A 277 -2.56 6.46 6.71
CA SER A 277 -2.21 7.55 7.62
C SER A 277 -2.24 7.14 9.10
N LEU A 278 -3.15 6.26 9.51
CA LEU A 278 -3.21 5.71 10.88
C LEU A 278 -1.97 4.86 11.19
N TYR A 279 -1.48 4.09 10.22
CA TYR A 279 -0.23 3.34 10.34
C TYR A 279 0.96 4.29 10.54
N GLU A 280 1.14 5.24 9.65
CA GLU A 280 2.21 6.26 9.73
C GLU A 280 2.12 7.09 11.03
N SER A 281 0.91 7.43 11.48
CA SER A 281 0.70 8.08 12.78
C SER A 281 1.14 7.19 13.94
N GLY A 282 0.90 5.88 13.87
CA GLY A 282 1.34 4.91 14.85
C GLY A 282 2.87 4.76 14.91
N LEU A 283 3.52 4.65 13.77
CA LEU A 283 5.00 4.61 13.64
C LEU A 283 5.65 5.85 14.24
N SER A 284 5.11 7.04 13.95
CA SER A 284 5.66 8.30 14.46
C SER A 284 5.53 8.49 15.99
N LYS A 285 4.77 7.62 16.67
CA LYS A 285 4.64 7.55 18.12
C LYS A 285 5.66 6.61 18.78
N MET A 286 6.42 5.87 17.98
CA MET A 286 7.48 5.01 18.50
C MET A 286 8.59 5.85 19.17
N PRO A 287 9.25 5.30 20.21
CA PRO A 287 10.36 5.96 20.87
C PRO A 287 11.49 6.30 19.90
N ASN A 288 12.15 7.44 20.17
CA ASN A 288 13.31 7.91 19.39
C ASN A 288 13.03 8.19 17.90
N TRP A 289 11.75 8.33 17.50
CA TRP A 289 11.40 8.74 16.14
C TRP A 289 12.08 10.08 15.75
N PRO A 290 12.59 10.26 14.51
CA PRO A 290 12.75 9.23 13.49
C PRO A 290 14.04 8.43 13.66
N ASN A 291 13.95 7.14 13.37
CA ASN A 291 15.10 6.24 13.20
C ASN A 291 14.66 5.09 12.26
N PRO A 292 15.58 4.28 11.70
CA PRO A 292 15.26 3.21 10.75
C PRO A 292 14.19 2.21 11.23
N LEU A 293 14.13 1.92 12.54
CA LEU A 293 13.12 1.00 13.10
C LEU A 293 11.71 1.57 13.06
N THR A 294 11.57 2.90 12.97
CA THR A 294 10.27 3.60 13.01
C THR A 294 9.67 3.86 11.64
N GLU A 295 10.23 3.27 10.60
CA GLU A 295 9.68 3.27 9.24
C GLU A 295 8.73 2.10 9.05
N TYR A 296 7.89 2.17 8.00
CA TYR A 296 6.99 1.07 7.66
C TYR A 296 7.80 -0.18 7.23
N LEU A 297 7.29 -1.35 7.62
CA LEU A 297 8.01 -2.61 7.44
C LEU A 297 8.10 -3.04 5.98
N SER A 298 6.98 -3.00 5.26
CA SER A 298 6.85 -3.36 3.84
C SER A 298 5.61 -2.72 3.22
N LEU A 299 5.52 -2.75 1.89
CA LEU A 299 4.34 -2.26 1.19
C LEU A 299 3.12 -3.14 1.45
N GLY A 300 3.26 -4.46 1.58
CA GLY A 300 2.14 -5.35 1.93
C GLY A 300 1.60 -5.10 3.34
N ILE A 301 2.46 -4.85 4.33
CA ILE A 301 2.01 -4.45 5.67
C ILE A 301 1.35 -3.07 5.63
N HIS A 302 1.88 -2.11 4.85
CA HIS A 302 1.30 -0.78 4.68
C HIS A 302 -0.10 -0.86 4.03
N GLU A 303 -0.23 -1.64 2.96
CA GLU A 303 -1.51 -1.90 2.28
C GLU A 303 -2.49 -2.69 3.17
N SER A 304 -2.00 -3.54 4.07
CA SER A 304 -2.88 -4.25 5.00
C SER A 304 -3.64 -3.31 5.93
N GLN A 305 -3.05 -2.15 6.25
CA GLN A 305 -3.69 -1.15 7.10
C GLN A 305 -4.76 -0.37 6.33
N SER A 306 -4.52 -0.01 5.09
CA SER A 306 -5.52 0.63 4.23
C SER A 306 -6.70 -0.30 3.94
N ARG A 307 -6.40 -1.54 3.53
CA ARG A 307 -7.42 -2.53 3.18
C ARG A 307 -8.26 -2.96 4.37
N LEU A 308 -7.69 -3.04 5.57
CA LEU A 308 -8.45 -3.34 6.77
C LEU A 308 -9.54 -2.29 7.03
N TRP A 309 -9.18 -1.02 6.96
CA TRP A 309 -10.14 0.07 7.18
C TRP A 309 -11.12 0.24 6.01
N GLU A 310 -10.68 0.04 4.78
CA GLU A 310 -11.55 0.09 3.60
C GLU A 310 -12.53 -1.08 3.55
N ASN A 311 -12.04 -2.32 3.70
CA ASN A 311 -12.83 -3.52 3.44
C ASN A 311 -13.45 -4.11 4.72
N GLN A 312 -12.61 -4.56 5.69
CA GLN A 312 -13.14 -5.24 6.88
C GLN A 312 -13.98 -4.32 7.77
N VAL A 313 -13.63 -3.02 7.85
CA VAL A 313 -14.42 -2.02 8.57
C VAL A 313 -15.41 -1.34 7.63
N GLY A 314 -14.95 -0.66 6.60
CA GLY A 314 -15.76 0.24 5.77
C GLY A 314 -16.85 -0.45 4.94
N ARG A 315 -16.73 -1.77 4.67
CA ARG A 315 -17.76 -2.56 3.99
C ARG A 315 -18.57 -3.42 4.94
N SER A 316 -18.39 -3.29 6.26
CA SER A 316 -19.12 -4.07 7.25
C SER A 316 -20.50 -3.51 7.56
N LEU A 317 -21.43 -4.39 7.94
CA LEU A 317 -22.76 -3.99 8.40
C LEU A 317 -22.70 -3.06 9.62
N PRO A 318 -21.92 -3.36 10.69
CA PRO A 318 -21.84 -2.49 11.87
C PRO A 318 -21.34 -1.06 11.57
N PHE A 319 -20.43 -0.91 10.62
CA PHE A 319 -19.97 0.43 10.20
C PHE A 319 -21.12 1.22 9.57
N TRP A 320 -21.89 0.60 8.69
CA TRP A 320 -22.99 1.29 7.99
C TRP A 320 -24.24 1.46 8.89
N GLU A 321 -24.50 0.61 9.86
CA GLU A 321 -25.54 0.86 10.87
C GLU A 321 -25.28 2.18 11.60
N PHE A 322 -24.03 2.51 11.89
CA PHE A 322 -23.64 3.78 12.49
C PHE A 322 -23.59 4.94 11.48
N MET A 323 -22.99 4.72 10.31
CA MET A 323 -22.70 5.80 9.34
C MET A 323 -23.89 6.19 8.48
N TYR A 324 -24.87 5.32 8.28
CA TYR A 324 -25.99 5.55 7.37
C TYR A 324 -26.84 6.77 7.72
N PRO A 325 -27.29 7.01 8.98
CA PRO A 325 -28.01 8.22 9.32
C PRO A 325 -27.17 9.50 9.08
N ILE A 326 -25.87 9.41 9.28
CA ILE A 326 -24.93 10.52 9.01
C ILE A 326 -24.84 10.77 7.49
N LEU A 327 -24.76 9.71 6.69
CA LEU A 327 -24.74 9.78 5.25
C LEU A 327 -26.01 10.45 4.71
N LEU A 328 -27.19 10.01 5.14
CA LEU A 328 -28.47 10.59 4.73
C LEU A 328 -28.53 12.08 5.03
N ASN A 329 -28.13 12.49 6.24
CA ASN A 329 -28.10 13.89 6.64
C ASN A 329 -27.12 14.72 5.79
N ASP A 330 -25.91 14.21 5.54
CA ASP A 330 -24.89 14.95 4.82
C ASP A 330 -25.17 14.98 3.31
N PHE A 331 -25.79 13.93 2.76
CA PHE A 331 -26.20 13.86 1.34
C PHE A 331 -27.57 14.49 1.08
N GLU A 332 -28.27 14.94 2.13
CA GLU A 332 -29.61 15.53 2.05
C GLU A 332 -30.62 14.57 1.38
N LEU A 333 -30.55 13.29 1.75
CA LEU A 333 -31.41 12.22 1.26
C LEU A 333 -32.29 11.70 2.39
N SER A 334 -33.49 11.25 2.01
CA SER A 334 -34.38 10.48 2.89
C SER A 334 -34.11 8.97 2.76
N GLU A 335 -34.56 8.19 3.75
CA GLU A 335 -34.48 6.73 3.71
C GLU A 335 -35.28 6.13 2.53
N SER A 336 -36.34 6.82 2.08
CA SER A 336 -37.11 6.39 0.90
C SER A 336 -36.38 6.66 -0.42
N GLU A 337 -35.44 7.62 -0.48
CA GLU A 337 -34.62 7.90 -1.66
C GLU A 337 -33.38 6.98 -1.72
N LEU A 338 -32.85 6.57 -0.55
CA LEU A 338 -31.69 5.70 -0.47
C LEU A 338 -31.94 4.65 0.64
N PRO A 339 -32.69 3.56 0.38
CA PRO A 339 -32.95 2.54 1.38
C PRO A 339 -31.67 1.85 1.86
N PHE A 340 -31.54 1.64 3.18
CA PHE A 340 -30.35 1.04 3.80
C PHE A 340 -29.92 -0.27 3.15
N GLN A 341 -30.87 -1.17 2.93
CA GLN A 341 -30.58 -2.49 2.38
C GLN A 341 -30.07 -2.43 0.93
N GLU A 342 -30.56 -1.49 0.11
CA GLU A 342 -30.08 -1.29 -1.25
C GLU A 342 -28.67 -0.72 -1.25
N LEU A 343 -28.40 0.27 -0.38
CA LEU A 343 -27.06 0.84 -0.21
C LEU A 343 -26.09 -0.24 0.23
N TYR A 344 -26.41 -1.01 1.27
CA TYR A 344 -25.52 -2.01 1.82
C TYR A 344 -25.19 -3.14 0.82
N LYS A 345 -26.20 -3.59 0.08
CA LYS A 345 -26.01 -4.55 -1.02
C LYS A 345 -25.09 -3.98 -2.11
N TYR A 346 -25.31 -2.76 -2.51
CA TYR A 346 -24.50 -2.11 -3.54
C TYR A 346 -23.04 -1.93 -3.11
N ILE A 347 -22.78 -1.52 -1.86
CA ILE A 347 -21.44 -1.40 -1.27
C ILE A 347 -20.66 -2.72 -1.35
N ASN A 348 -21.36 -3.86 -1.27
CA ASN A 348 -20.78 -5.19 -1.32
C ASN A 348 -21.11 -5.94 -2.63
N SER A 349 -21.50 -5.20 -3.66
CA SER A 349 -21.73 -5.73 -5.00
C SER A 349 -20.44 -6.29 -5.58
N THR A 350 -20.56 -7.39 -6.29
CA THR A 350 -19.43 -7.97 -7.05
C THR A 350 -19.71 -7.84 -8.53
N GLU A 351 -18.84 -7.15 -9.23
CA GLU A 351 -18.90 -7.03 -10.67
C GLU A 351 -17.54 -7.39 -11.29
N LYS A 352 -17.57 -8.26 -12.29
CA LYS A 352 -16.36 -8.54 -13.05
C LYS A 352 -15.99 -7.30 -13.85
N SER A 353 -14.94 -6.61 -13.47
CA SER A 353 -14.35 -5.50 -14.24
C SER A 353 -13.18 -6.00 -15.08
N LYS A 354 -13.00 -5.42 -16.26
CA LYS A 354 -11.80 -5.62 -17.06
C LYS A 354 -10.60 -4.87 -16.45
N ILE A 355 -10.89 -3.79 -15.71
CA ILE A 355 -9.91 -2.82 -15.18
C ILE A 355 -9.68 -3.04 -13.70
N ARG A 356 -8.42 -3.26 -13.31
CA ARG A 356 -8.02 -3.56 -11.93
C ARG A 356 -8.44 -2.48 -10.93
N VAL A 357 -8.22 -1.21 -11.26
CA VAL A 357 -8.52 -0.10 -10.34
C VAL A 357 -10.01 0.11 -10.09
N GLU A 358 -10.87 -0.49 -10.90
CA GLU A 358 -12.33 -0.49 -10.76
C GLU A 358 -12.86 -1.76 -10.09
N ALA A 359 -11.98 -2.73 -9.83
CA ALA A 359 -12.37 -4.04 -9.30
C ALA A 359 -12.83 -3.94 -7.84
N ASP A 360 -13.91 -4.66 -7.51
CA ASP A 360 -14.40 -4.82 -6.14
C ASP A 360 -13.50 -5.74 -5.29
N GLN A 361 -13.76 -5.78 -3.98
CA GLN A 361 -12.94 -6.55 -3.02
C GLN A 361 -12.83 -8.05 -3.32
N VAL A 362 -13.80 -8.64 -4.02
CA VAL A 362 -13.83 -10.09 -4.36
C VAL A 362 -12.97 -10.36 -5.60
N THR A 363 -13.13 -9.54 -6.64
CA THR A 363 -12.47 -9.72 -7.93
C THR A 363 -11.05 -9.18 -7.98
N TYR A 364 -10.71 -8.19 -7.15
CA TYR A 364 -9.42 -7.48 -7.16
C TYR A 364 -8.21 -8.42 -7.12
N ASN A 365 -8.25 -9.43 -6.25
CA ASN A 365 -7.10 -10.32 -6.06
C ASN A 365 -6.79 -11.17 -7.30
N LEU A 366 -7.79 -11.53 -8.10
CA LEU A 366 -7.57 -12.24 -9.37
C LEU A 366 -6.80 -11.39 -10.39
N HIS A 367 -7.02 -10.07 -10.39
CA HIS A 367 -6.24 -9.15 -11.21
C HIS A 367 -4.77 -9.11 -10.80
N ILE A 368 -4.50 -9.15 -9.50
CA ILE A 368 -3.13 -9.14 -8.98
C ILE A 368 -2.42 -10.46 -9.26
N ILE A 369 -3.10 -11.59 -9.03
CA ILE A 369 -2.55 -12.93 -9.28
C ILE A 369 -2.14 -13.08 -10.74
N LEU A 370 -2.99 -12.63 -11.68
CA LEU A 370 -2.68 -12.61 -13.11
C LEU A 370 -1.38 -11.87 -13.41
N ARG A 371 -1.20 -10.68 -12.83
CA ARG A 371 0.00 -9.85 -13.02
C ARG A 371 1.24 -10.50 -12.43
N PHE A 372 1.14 -11.04 -11.24
CA PHE A 372 2.22 -11.78 -10.60
C PHE A 372 2.70 -12.97 -11.45
N GLU A 373 1.76 -13.78 -11.96
CA GLU A 373 2.08 -14.91 -12.80
C GLU A 373 2.79 -14.47 -14.11
N ILE A 374 2.33 -13.37 -14.72
CA ILE A 374 2.95 -12.80 -15.93
C ILE A 374 4.34 -12.25 -15.65
N GLU A 375 4.50 -11.43 -14.61
CA GLU A 375 5.79 -10.83 -14.23
C GLU A 375 6.84 -11.89 -13.91
N ARG A 376 6.46 -12.89 -13.11
CA ARG A 376 7.34 -13.99 -12.75
C ARG A 376 7.85 -14.74 -13.98
N ASP A 377 6.94 -15.09 -14.91
CA ASP A 377 7.31 -15.79 -16.13
C ASP A 377 8.15 -14.91 -17.07
N LEU A 378 7.88 -13.62 -17.13
CA LEU A 378 8.61 -12.65 -17.96
C LEU A 378 10.05 -12.44 -17.46
N ILE A 379 10.21 -12.20 -16.15
CA ILE A 379 11.53 -11.98 -15.54
C ILE A 379 12.35 -13.28 -15.56
N ASN A 380 11.73 -14.45 -15.35
CA ASN A 380 12.41 -15.74 -15.44
C ASN A 380 12.66 -16.21 -16.89
N GLY A 381 12.27 -15.42 -17.90
CA GLY A 381 12.52 -15.72 -19.30
C GLY A 381 11.67 -16.82 -19.92
N LYS A 382 10.57 -17.23 -19.26
CA LYS A 382 9.63 -18.23 -19.77
C LYS A 382 8.67 -17.64 -20.81
N THR A 383 8.48 -16.32 -20.77
CA THR A 383 7.58 -15.56 -21.65
C THR A 383 8.33 -14.43 -22.32
N LYS A 384 7.93 -14.06 -23.54
CA LYS A 384 8.48 -12.93 -24.28
C LYS A 384 7.51 -11.75 -24.26
N VAL A 385 8.04 -10.51 -24.28
CA VAL A 385 7.24 -9.28 -24.28
C VAL A 385 6.20 -9.25 -25.40
N LYS A 386 6.58 -9.66 -26.62
CA LYS A 386 5.67 -9.68 -27.77
C LYS A 386 4.42 -10.55 -27.60
N ASP A 387 4.48 -11.55 -26.72
CA ASP A 387 3.40 -12.52 -26.49
C ASP A 387 2.46 -12.07 -25.35
N LEU A 388 2.77 -10.97 -24.65
CA LEU A 388 2.02 -10.50 -23.49
C LEU A 388 0.54 -10.20 -23.76
N PRO A 389 0.12 -9.59 -24.87
CA PRO A 389 -1.31 -9.35 -25.12
C PRO A 389 -2.12 -10.65 -25.17
N GLU A 390 -1.60 -11.68 -25.84
CA GLU A 390 -2.28 -12.99 -25.94
C GLU A 390 -2.31 -13.70 -24.58
N ILE A 391 -1.21 -13.69 -23.84
CA ILE A 391 -1.11 -14.29 -22.50
C ILE A 391 -2.05 -13.59 -21.53
N TRP A 392 -2.09 -12.24 -21.56
CA TRP A 392 -3.03 -11.46 -20.76
C TRP A 392 -4.48 -11.84 -21.03
N ASN A 393 -4.86 -11.85 -22.31
CA ASN A 393 -6.22 -12.18 -22.74
C ASN A 393 -6.61 -13.60 -22.33
N THR A 394 -5.70 -14.56 -22.45
CA THR A 394 -5.90 -15.94 -22.00
C THR A 394 -6.15 -15.99 -20.50
N LYS A 395 -5.30 -15.36 -19.69
CA LYS A 395 -5.43 -15.34 -18.24
C LYS A 395 -6.70 -14.61 -17.76
N MET A 396 -7.12 -13.54 -18.44
CA MET A 396 -8.40 -12.85 -18.19
C MET A 396 -9.59 -13.77 -18.49
N LYS A 397 -9.54 -14.52 -19.57
CA LYS A 397 -10.58 -15.50 -19.91
C LYS A 397 -10.64 -16.62 -18.88
N GLU A 398 -9.50 -17.16 -18.45
CA GLU A 398 -9.43 -18.22 -17.43
C GLU A 398 -9.95 -17.76 -16.07
N SER A 399 -9.57 -16.56 -15.63
CA SER A 399 -9.89 -16.06 -14.28
C SER A 399 -11.30 -15.47 -14.17
N PHE A 400 -11.76 -14.78 -15.20
CA PHE A 400 -13.02 -14.03 -15.17
C PHE A 400 -14.06 -14.50 -16.21
N GLY A 401 -13.67 -15.32 -17.19
CA GLY A 401 -14.50 -15.66 -18.34
C GLY A 401 -14.72 -14.48 -19.29
N MET A 402 -13.87 -13.45 -19.25
CA MET A 402 -14.04 -12.21 -20.01
C MET A 402 -13.14 -12.17 -21.24
N THR A 403 -13.62 -11.52 -22.28
CA THR A 403 -12.85 -11.20 -23.48
C THR A 403 -12.39 -9.74 -23.42
N ILE A 404 -11.11 -9.51 -23.67
CA ILE A 404 -10.51 -8.18 -23.77
C ILE A 404 -10.64 -7.71 -25.21
N GLU A 405 -11.13 -6.50 -25.42
CA GLU A 405 -11.44 -5.95 -26.75
C GLU A 405 -10.28 -5.16 -27.35
N ASN A 406 -9.41 -4.60 -26.48
CA ASN A 406 -8.27 -3.81 -26.92
C ASN A 406 -7.17 -3.79 -25.82
N ASP A 407 -5.95 -3.43 -26.21
CA ASP A 407 -4.78 -3.46 -25.34
C ASP A 407 -4.88 -2.48 -24.14
N ALA A 408 -5.64 -1.38 -24.25
CA ALA A 408 -5.82 -0.42 -23.15
C ALA A 408 -6.70 -0.99 -22.02
N GLU A 409 -7.65 -1.88 -22.34
CA GLU A 409 -8.39 -2.66 -21.34
C GLU A 409 -7.62 -3.89 -20.86
N GLY A 410 -6.55 -4.25 -21.55
CA GLY A 410 -5.70 -5.40 -21.29
C GLY A 410 -4.34 -5.03 -20.75
N VAL A 411 -3.32 -5.43 -21.49
CA VAL A 411 -1.91 -5.38 -21.12
C VAL A 411 -1.36 -3.97 -20.83
N LEU A 412 -2.00 -2.92 -21.33
CA LEU A 412 -1.59 -1.51 -21.14
C LEU A 412 -2.31 -0.80 -19.98
N GLN A 413 -3.16 -1.50 -19.20
CA GLN A 413 -3.98 -0.79 -18.21
C GLN A 413 -3.20 -0.19 -17.05
N ASP A 414 -2.05 -0.76 -16.68
CA ASP A 414 -1.26 -0.35 -15.51
C ASP A 414 0.04 0.35 -15.90
N ILE A 415 0.40 1.36 -15.14
CA ILE A 415 1.62 2.15 -15.31
C ILE A 415 2.90 1.39 -14.83
N HIS A 416 2.78 0.40 -13.95
CA HIS A 416 3.87 -0.20 -13.19
C HIS A 416 5.04 -0.68 -14.06
N TRP A 417 4.75 -1.34 -15.17
CA TRP A 417 5.82 -1.83 -16.06
C TRP A 417 6.58 -0.71 -16.73
N SER A 418 5.93 0.40 -17.07
CA SER A 418 6.63 1.56 -17.65
C SER A 418 7.57 2.25 -16.65
N MET A 419 7.34 2.03 -15.35
CA MET A 419 8.21 2.50 -14.27
C MET A 419 9.27 1.47 -13.86
N GLY A 420 9.34 0.31 -14.52
CA GLY A 420 10.23 -0.78 -14.13
C GLY A 420 9.87 -1.44 -12.78
N ALA A 421 8.64 -1.26 -12.30
CA ALA A 421 8.20 -1.71 -10.98
C ALA A 421 7.78 -3.20 -10.98
N PHE A 422 8.63 -4.06 -11.49
CA PHE A 422 8.44 -5.52 -11.42
C PHE A 422 8.61 -6.02 -9.98
N GLY A 423 7.69 -6.88 -9.54
CA GLY A 423 7.65 -7.36 -8.15
C GLY A 423 6.75 -6.53 -7.23
N TYR A 424 6.19 -5.42 -7.72
CA TYR A 424 5.29 -4.56 -6.93
C TYR A 424 3.89 -5.17 -6.72
N PHE A 425 3.26 -5.72 -7.77
CA PHE A 425 1.88 -6.18 -7.74
C PHE A 425 1.53 -7.16 -6.61
N PRO A 426 2.38 -8.12 -6.22
CA PRO A 426 2.06 -9.01 -5.11
C PRO A 426 1.72 -8.32 -3.81
N THR A 427 2.29 -7.14 -3.54
CA THR A 427 2.09 -6.37 -2.29
C THR A 427 0.62 -6.07 -2.02
N TYR A 428 -0.16 -5.81 -3.06
CA TYR A 428 -1.59 -5.52 -2.95
C TYR A 428 -2.39 -6.71 -2.39
N THR A 429 -2.19 -7.91 -2.94
CA THR A 429 -2.90 -9.11 -2.47
C THR A 429 -2.34 -9.62 -1.15
N LEU A 430 -1.03 -9.48 -0.90
CA LEU A 430 -0.44 -9.74 0.41
C LEU A 430 -1.07 -8.83 1.47
N GLY A 431 -1.26 -7.54 1.16
CA GLY A 431 -1.99 -6.60 2.01
C GLY A 431 -3.41 -7.07 2.34
N ASN A 432 -4.16 -7.56 1.35
CA ASN A 432 -5.49 -8.10 1.57
C ASN A 432 -5.47 -9.37 2.45
N ILE A 433 -4.50 -10.26 2.28
CA ILE A 433 -4.33 -11.47 3.11
C ILE A 433 -4.03 -11.07 4.56
N PHE A 434 -3.05 -10.18 4.77
CA PHE A 434 -2.67 -9.72 6.10
C PHE A 434 -3.83 -8.99 6.79
N SER A 435 -4.53 -8.09 6.09
CA SER A 435 -5.65 -7.33 6.65
C SER A 435 -6.77 -8.25 7.17
N ALA A 436 -7.15 -9.26 6.40
CA ALA A 436 -8.17 -10.22 6.79
C ALA A 436 -7.74 -11.06 8.01
N GLN A 437 -6.46 -11.48 8.05
CA GLN A 437 -5.91 -12.26 9.16
C GLN A 437 -5.81 -11.42 10.44
N PHE A 438 -5.35 -10.17 10.36
CA PHE A 438 -5.29 -9.24 11.49
C PHE A 438 -6.68 -8.93 12.04
N PHE A 439 -7.62 -8.62 11.15
CA PHE A 439 -8.99 -8.31 11.58
C PHE A 439 -9.69 -9.51 12.23
N LYS A 440 -9.50 -10.72 11.70
CA LYS A 440 -10.02 -11.95 12.30
C LYS A 440 -9.47 -12.14 13.71
N LYS A 441 -8.16 -11.99 13.89
CA LYS A 441 -7.53 -12.11 15.21
C LYS A 441 -8.05 -11.05 16.19
N PHE A 442 -8.19 -9.80 15.73
CA PHE A 442 -8.78 -8.73 16.52
C PHE A 442 -10.19 -9.09 16.99
N THR A 443 -11.08 -9.56 16.09
CA THR A 443 -12.48 -9.88 16.45
C THR A 443 -12.58 -11.08 17.39
N GLU A 444 -11.64 -12.01 17.38
CA GLU A 444 -11.55 -13.10 18.37
C GLU A 444 -11.16 -12.58 19.76
N GLU A 445 -10.27 -11.60 19.85
CA GLU A 445 -9.87 -10.99 21.12
C GLU A 445 -10.89 -9.97 21.65
N TYR A 446 -11.66 -9.34 20.76
CA TYR A 446 -12.66 -8.32 21.06
C TYR A 446 -14.04 -8.68 20.49
N PRO A 447 -14.72 -9.71 21.00
CA PRO A 447 -15.96 -10.23 20.42
C PRO A 447 -17.12 -9.22 20.42
N ASP A 448 -17.09 -8.21 21.31
CA ASP A 448 -18.10 -7.14 21.38
C ASP A 448 -17.82 -5.94 20.44
N SER A 449 -16.75 -6.01 19.66
CA SER A 449 -16.32 -4.88 18.80
C SER A 449 -17.40 -4.45 17.80
N HIS A 450 -18.10 -5.39 17.18
CA HIS A 450 -19.16 -5.10 16.22
C HIS A 450 -20.32 -4.30 16.85
N ASN A 451 -20.71 -4.61 18.08
CA ASN A 451 -21.72 -3.83 18.81
C ASN A 451 -21.24 -2.40 19.09
N LYS A 452 -19.97 -2.22 19.44
CA LYS A 452 -19.38 -0.89 19.64
C LYS A 452 -19.34 -0.09 18.35
N PHE A 453 -18.96 -0.72 17.22
CA PHE A 453 -18.97 -0.08 15.91
C PHE A 453 -20.36 0.40 15.52
N ALA A 454 -21.37 -0.48 15.60
CA ALA A 454 -22.75 -0.19 15.22
C ALA A 454 -23.42 0.86 16.11
N SER A 455 -23.27 0.75 17.44
CA SER A 455 -24.03 1.59 18.37
C SER A 455 -23.39 2.95 18.67
N LYS A 456 -22.05 3.06 18.54
CA LYS A 456 -21.29 4.24 18.98
C LYS A 456 -20.32 4.78 17.94
N GLY A 457 -20.05 4.06 16.85
CA GLY A 457 -18.95 4.37 15.93
C GLY A 457 -17.59 4.35 16.64
N ASP A 458 -17.44 3.49 17.66
CA ASP A 458 -16.23 3.42 18.47
C ASP A 458 -15.28 2.35 17.93
N PHE A 459 -14.24 2.80 17.23
CA PHE A 459 -13.18 1.98 16.65
C PHE A 459 -11.89 2.00 17.49
N SER A 460 -11.92 2.55 18.70
CA SER A 460 -10.73 2.77 19.54
C SER A 460 -10.02 1.48 19.94
N ASP A 461 -10.77 0.40 20.20
CA ASP A 461 -10.20 -0.91 20.52
C ASP A 461 -9.40 -1.47 19.35
N LEU A 462 -9.96 -1.37 18.12
CA LEU A 462 -9.27 -1.81 16.90
C LEU A 462 -7.99 -1.01 16.68
N LEU A 463 -8.06 0.32 16.74
CA LEU A 463 -6.89 1.17 16.55
C LEU A 463 -5.83 0.89 17.63
N SER A 464 -6.24 0.67 18.87
CA SER A 464 -5.33 0.33 19.97
C SER A 464 -4.65 -1.03 19.75
N TRP A 465 -5.41 -2.03 19.28
CA TRP A 465 -4.88 -3.35 18.93
C TRP A 465 -3.85 -3.25 17.78
N LEU A 466 -4.16 -2.51 16.71
CA LEU A 466 -3.26 -2.28 15.58
C LEU A 466 -1.98 -1.56 16.03
N ARG A 467 -2.11 -0.52 16.86
CA ARG A 467 -0.96 0.20 17.41
C ARG A 467 -0.05 -0.69 18.23
N LYS A 468 -0.62 -1.55 19.07
CA LYS A 468 0.12 -2.47 19.93
C LYS A 468 0.81 -3.58 19.15
N ASN A 469 0.10 -4.23 18.23
CA ASN A 469 0.56 -5.46 17.60
C ASN A 469 1.26 -5.23 16.26
N ILE A 470 0.99 -4.13 15.56
CA ILE A 470 1.52 -3.84 14.23
C ILE A 470 2.35 -2.54 14.22
N HIS A 471 1.73 -1.38 14.52
CA HIS A 471 2.37 -0.08 14.31
C HIS A 471 3.61 0.11 15.19
N SER A 472 3.57 -0.30 16.46
CA SER A 472 4.70 -0.18 17.40
C SER A 472 5.87 -1.13 17.10
N LYS A 473 5.74 -1.96 16.09
CA LYS A 473 6.80 -2.90 15.69
C LYS A 473 7.72 -2.32 14.61
N GLY A 474 7.23 -1.44 13.75
CA GLY A 474 8.03 -0.85 12.67
C GLY A 474 8.85 -1.91 11.93
N LYS A 475 10.15 -1.64 11.72
CA LYS A 475 11.11 -2.59 11.13
C LYS A 475 11.86 -3.46 12.18
N ILE A 476 11.38 -3.53 13.43
CA ILE A 476 12.01 -4.36 14.48
C ILE A 476 11.94 -5.85 14.12
N LEU A 477 10.77 -6.28 13.61
CA LEU A 477 10.51 -7.66 13.19
C LEU A 477 10.66 -7.83 11.68
N THR A 478 10.79 -9.08 11.22
CA THR A 478 10.53 -9.43 9.83
C THR A 478 9.02 -9.51 9.58
N ILE A 479 8.59 -9.50 8.31
CA ILE A 479 7.17 -9.62 7.95
C ILE A 479 6.57 -10.92 8.51
N GLU A 480 7.26 -12.04 8.33
CA GLU A 480 6.83 -13.35 8.82
C GLU A 480 6.66 -13.36 10.35
N ASN A 481 7.65 -12.80 11.07
CA ASN A 481 7.61 -12.72 12.52
C ASN A 481 6.50 -11.77 13.00
N LEU A 482 6.28 -10.63 12.33
CA LEU A 482 5.22 -9.70 12.67
C LEU A 482 3.83 -10.37 12.54
N VAL A 483 3.57 -11.02 11.41
CA VAL A 483 2.29 -11.69 11.17
C VAL A 483 2.08 -12.83 12.18
N SER A 484 3.10 -13.66 12.40
CA SER A 484 3.05 -14.78 13.34
C SER A 484 2.89 -14.33 14.79
N GLU A 485 3.59 -13.26 15.22
CA GLU A 485 3.47 -12.72 16.58
C GLU A 485 2.08 -12.09 16.80
N ALA A 486 1.57 -11.35 15.81
CA ALA A 486 0.28 -10.68 15.92
C ALA A 486 -0.92 -11.64 15.86
N THR A 487 -0.81 -12.76 15.15
CA THR A 487 -1.95 -13.63 14.86
C THR A 487 -1.84 -15.05 15.39
N GLY A 488 -0.65 -15.50 15.77
CA GLY A 488 -0.36 -16.84 16.27
C GLY A 488 0.02 -17.85 15.17
N GLU A 489 0.00 -17.45 13.87
CA GLU A 489 0.40 -18.30 12.75
C GLU A 489 0.96 -17.48 11.57
N PRO A 490 1.72 -18.07 10.65
CA PRO A 490 2.18 -17.43 9.43
C PRO A 490 1.03 -16.94 8.55
N ALA A 491 1.35 -16.08 7.56
CA ALA A 491 0.39 -15.58 6.59
C ALA A 491 -0.38 -16.72 5.91
N ASN A 492 -1.72 -16.60 5.87
CA ASN A 492 -2.59 -17.65 5.38
C ASN A 492 -3.81 -17.09 4.63
N ALA A 493 -3.96 -17.48 3.38
CA ALA A 493 -5.06 -17.01 2.53
C ALA A 493 -6.46 -17.44 3.02
N LYS A 494 -6.56 -18.47 3.89
CA LYS A 494 -7.85 -18.94 4.43
C LYS A 494 -8.70 -17.84 5.06
N TYR A 495 -8.06 -16.86 5.70
CA TYR A 495 -8.75 -15.76 6.37
C TYR A 495 -9.44 -14.82 5.37
N LEU A 496 -8.73 -14.47 4.29
CA LEU A 496 -9.30 -13.67 3.21
C LEU A 496 -10.40 -14.44 2.48
N ILE A 497 -10.18 -15.73 2.21
CA ILE A 497 -11.19 -16.61 1.57
C ILE A 497 -12.46 -16.65 2.40
N SER A 498 -12.35 -16.97 3.71
CA SER A 498 -13.52 -17.02 4.61
C SER A 498 -14.24 -15.69 4.70
N TYR A 499 -13.50 -14.58 4.81
CA TYR A 499 -14.07 -13.23 4.83
C TYR A 499 -14.89 -12.94 3.57
N LEU A 500 -14.35 -13.24 2.39
CA LEU A 500 -15.05 -13.00 1.13
C LEU A 500 -16.25 -13.94 0.91
N GLU A 501 -16.16 -15.20 1.32
CA GLU A 501 -17.28 -16.14 1.28
C GLU A 501 -18.43 -15.70 2.19
N GLU A 502 -18.10 -15.29 3.44
CA GLU A 502 -19.07 -14.78 4.40
C GLU A 502 -19.75 -13.52 3.86
N LYS A 503 -18.97 -12.59 3.27
CA LYS A 503 -19.48 -11.34 2.71
C LYS A 503 -20.44 -11.58 1.52
N VAL A 504 -20.06 -12.44 0.59
CA VAL A 504 -20.93 -12.81 -0.55
C VAL A 504 -22.21 -13.48 -0.06
N LYS A 505 -22.11 -14.39 0.93
CA LYS A 505 -23.28 -15.05 1.54
C LYS A 505 -24.21 -14.05 2.23
N GLU A 506 -23.64 -13.12 3.03
CA GLU A 506 -24.40 -12.09 3.77
C GLU A 506 -25.30 -11.29 2.82
N VAL A 507 -24.74 -10.75 1.72
CA VAL A 507 -25.53 -9.91 0.78
C VAL A 507 -26.45 -10.72 -0.14
N SER A 508 -26.19 -12.02 -0.33
CA SER A 508 -27.05 -12.91 -1.12
C SER A 508 -28.33 -13.33 -0.39
N ILE A 509 -28.30 -13.36 0.96
CA ILE A 509 -29.40 -13.83 1.81
C ILE A 509 -30.28 -12.68 2.30
N SER A 510 -29.74 -11.47 2.37
CA SER A 510 -30.50 -10.28 2.80
C SER A 510 -31.67 -10.02 1.85
N LYS A 511 -32.86 -10.53 2.21
CA LYS A 511 -34.14 -10.29 1.51
C LYS A 511 -34.73 -8.95 1.90
#